data_8628f40a0f7228bb716acb8716ced8f2
#
_entry.id   8628f40a0f7228bb716acb8716ced8f2
#
_cell.length_a   1.000
_cell.length_b   1.000
_cell.length_c   1.000
_cell.angle_alpha   90.00
_cell.angle_beta   90.00
_cell.angle_gamma   90.00
#
_symmetry.space_group_name_H-M   'P 1'
#
loop_
_entity.id
_entity.type
_entity.pdbx_description
1 polymer ?
#
loop_
_entity_poly.entity_id
_entity_poly.type
_entity_poly.pdbx_seq_one_letter_code
_entity_poly.pdbx_strand_id
1 'polypeptide(L)'
;LACQAYIDPGDVILVEAPTFVQSVEIFDMFEARCVGVAMDDNGLIPEDLERKIRQCHPKMIYVIPTFQNPSGRTLSLERRKAVAELAAKYDVLVLEDDPYRDIRYSGEDLPPIKHFDTTGHVVMAGSFSKIFSPGSRLGYVVADTETIQHLVDVKSATNSHTSMLPQILCAEFFKRGCYPAHHQM
;
A
#
# COMPACT_ATOMS: atom_id res chain seq x y z
N LEU A 1 5.42 -9.52 -3.73
CA LEU A 1 6.40 -9.75 -2.66
C LEU A 1 5.71 -9.83 -1.29
N ALA A 2 4.87 -8.85 -0.88
CA ALA A 2 4.21 -8.88 0.43
C ALA A 2 3.42 -10.19 0.65
N CYS A 3 2.63 -10.63 -0.33
CA CYS A 3 1.92 -11.91 -0.23
C CYS A 3 2.87 -13.10 -0.10
N GLN A 4 3.96 -13.13 -0.89
CA GLN A 4 4.96 -14.21 -0.79
C GLN A 4 5.67 -14.26 0.57
N ALA A 5 5.79 -13.11 1.23
CA ALA A 5 6.46 -13.01 2.53
C ALA A 5 5.55 -13.35 3.72
N TYR A 6 4.25 -13.07 3.62
CA TYR A 6 3.39 -13.02 4.79
C TYR A 6 2.09 -13.82 4.68
N ILE A 7 1.70 -14.31 3.50
CA ILE A 7 0.40 -14.95 3.28
C ILE A 7 0.55 -16.43 3.01
N ASP A 8 -0.14 -17.22 3.81
CA ASP A 8 -0.33 -18.64 3.62
C ASP A 8 -1.75 -18.95 3.11
N PRO A 9 -1.96 -20.09 2.43
CA PRO A 9 -3.29 -20.51 1.99
C PRO A 9 -4.32 -20.52 3.12
N GLY A 10 -5.45 -19.85 2.90
CA GLY A 10 -6.53 -19.71 3.87
C GLY A 10 -6.44 -18.50 4.80
N ASP A 11 -5.34 -17.75 4.78
CA ASP A 11 -5.21 -16.51 5.54
C ASP A 11 -6.28 -15.49 5.12
N VAL A 12 -6.67 -14.63 6.06
CA VAL A 12 -7.64 -13.55 5.81
C VAL A 12 -6.91 -12.24 5.55
N ILE A 13 -7.30 -11.57 4.47
CA ILE A 13 -6.90 -10.19 4.16
C ILE A 13 -8.15 -9.30 4.25
N LEU A 14 -8.11 -8.28 5.11
CA LEU A 14 -9.13 -7.24 5.10
C LEU A 14 -8.83 -6.24 3.98
N VAL A 15 -9.85 -5.92 3.19
CA VAL A 15 -9.74 -4.99 2.06
C VAL A 15 -10.86 -3.97 2.13
N GLU A 16 -10.67 -2.80 1.55
CA GLU A 16 -11.74 -1.82 1.36
C GLU A 16 -12.86 -2.40 0.48
N ALA A 17 -14.11 -2.04 0.73
CA ALA A 17 -15.24 -2.46 -0.08
C ALA A 17 -15.95 -1.24 -0.70
N PRO A 18 -15.72 -0.96 -2.01
CA PRO A 18 -14.93 -1.72 -2.99
C PRO A 18 -13.42 -1.48 -2.88
N THR A 19 -12.60 -2.33 -3.52
CA THR A 19 -11.14 -2.19 -3.63
C THR A 19 -10.62 -2.50 -5.03
N PHE A 20 -9.32 -2.36 -5.25
CA PHE A 20 -8.67 -2.60 -6.53
C PHE A 20 -8.69 -4.09 -6.91
N VAL A 21 -9.40 -4.41 -7.99
CA VAL A 21 -9.68 -5.79 -8.39
C VAL A 21 -8.41 -6.62 -8.64
N GLN A 22 -7.37 -6.04 -9.26
CA GLN A 22 -6.13 -6.78 -9.52
C GLN A 22 -5.40 -7.17 -8.24
N SER A 23 -5.52 -6.41 -7.15
CA SER A 23 -4.97 -6.82 -5.86
C SER A 23 -5.74 -8.01 -5.28
N VAL A 24 -7.06 -8.03 -5.43
CA VAL A 24 -7.89 -9.17 -5.02
C VAL A 24 -7.51 -10.42 -5.82
N GLU A 25 -7.33 -10.30 -7.14
CA GLU A 25 -6.86 -11.40 -7.99
C GLU A 25 -5.48 -11.94 -7.54
N ILE A 26 -4.56 -11.04 -7.15
CA ILE A 26 -3.26 -11.46 -6.60
C ILE A 26 -3.45 -12.19 -5.28
N PHE A 27 -4.29 -11.69 -4.37
CA PHE A 27 -4.55 -12.35 -3.10
C PHE A 27 -5.18 -13.74 -3.28
N ASP A 28 -6.08 -13.87 -4.25
CA ASP A 28 -6.70 -15.14 -4.63
C ASP A 28 -5.67 -16.16 -5.17
N MET A 29 -4.64 -15.70 -5.92
CA MET A 29 -3.53 -16.57 -6.35
C MET A 29 -2.72 -17.17 -5.18
N PHE A 30 -2.75 -16.52 -4.01
CA PHE A 30 -2.18 -17.03 -2.75
C PHE A 30 -3.19 -17.76 -1.88
N GLU A 31 -4.36 -18.06 -2.43
CA GLU A 31 -5.47 -18.72 -1.72
C GLU A 31 -5.92 -17.98 -0.44
N ALA A 32 -5.69 -16.64 -0.40
CA ALA A 32 -6.13 -15.82 0.70
C ALA A 32 -7.62 -15.46 0.57
N ARG A 33 -8.31 -15.36 1.68
CA ARG A 33 -9.71 -14.97 1.74
C ARG A 33 -9.85 -13.47 1.97
N CYS A 34 -10.30 -12.72 0.98
CA CYS A 34 -10.59 -11.30 1.10
C CYS A 34 -11.91 -11.07 1.84
N VAL A 35 -11.89 -10.18 2.85
CA VAL A 35 -13.08 -9.73 3.60
C VAL A 35 -13.17 -8.22 3.52
N GLY A 36 -14.26 -7.71 2.94
CA GLY A 36 -14.47 -6.28 2.71
C GLY A 36 -14.75 -5.51 4.00
N VAL A 37 -14.15 -4.35 4.18
CA VAL A 37 -14.41 -3.35 5.23
C VAL A 37 -15.23 -2.21 4.63
N ALA A 38 -16.27 -1.78 5.32
CA ALA A 38 -17.15 -0.72 4.84
C ALA A 38 -16.40 0.62 4.70
N MET A 39 -16.87 1.43 3.74
CA MET A 39 -16.35 2.76 3.46
C MET A 39 -17.47 3.78 3.42
N ASP A 40 -17.16 5.02 3.76
CA ASP A 40 -17.97 6.20 3.50
C ASP A 40 -17.15 7.28 2.74
N ASP A 41 -17.62 8.53 2.74
CA ASP A 41 -16.95 9.61 2.01
C ASP A 41 -15.55 9.97 2.56
N ASN A 42 -15.25 9.59 3.81
CA ASN A 42 -13.93 9.75 4.43
C ASN A 42 -13.03 8.51 4.30
N GLY A 43 -13.42 7.53 3.47
CA GLY A 43 -12.71 6.28 3.23
C GLY A 43 -13.16 5.14 4.15
N LEU A 44 -12.25 4.21 4.45
CA LEU A 44 -12.49 3.05 5.30
C LEU A 44 -12.95 3.45 6.70
N ILE A 45 -13.98 2.76 7.23
CA ILE A 45 -14.61 3.02 8.55
C ILE A 45 -13.84 2.23 9.64
N PRO A 46 -13.15 2.93 10.59
CA PRO A 46 -12.33 2.27 11.61
C PRO A 46 -13.09 1.32 12.53
N GLU A 47 -14.35 1.64 12.88
CA GLU A 47 -15.19 0.81 13.73
C GLU A 47 -15.54 -0.52 13.06
N ASP A 48 -15.79 -0.50 11.76
CA ASP A 48 -16.01 -1.72 10.99
C ASP A 48 -14.71 -2.52 10.81
N LEU A 49 -13.57 -1.81 10.61
CA LEU A 49 -12.24 -2.44 10.56
C LEU A 49 -11.97 -3.18 11.87
N GLU A 50 -12.08 -2.51 13.03
CA GLU A 50 -11.82 -3.14 14.33
C GLU A 50 -12.74 -4.33 14.59
N ARG A 51 -14.03 -4.21 14.26
CA ARG A 51 -15.00 -5.30 14.37
C ARG A 51 -14.56 -6.51 13.55
N LYS A 52 -14.10 -6.31 12.32
CA LYS A 52 -13.66 -7.39 11.43
C LYS A 52 -12.31 -7.98 11.82
N ILE A 53 -11.39 -7.18 12.33
CA ILE A 53 -10.14 -7.70 12.92
C ILE A 53 -10.46 -8.73 14.01
N ARG A 54 -11.36 -8.38 14.93
CA ARG A 54 -11.77 -9.29 16.02
C ARG A 54 -12.51 -10.56 15.56
N GLN A 55 -13.28 -10.44 14.48
CA GLN A 55 -14.08 -11.55 13.95
C GLN A 55 -13.28 -12.51 13.07
N CYS A 56 -12.36 -11.98 12.28
CA CYS A 56 -11.70 -12.72 11.22
C CYS A 56 -10.24 -13.04 11.51
N HIS A 57 -9.64 -12.41 12.51
CA HIS A 57 -8.20 -12.55 12.84
C HIS A 57 -7.32 -12.46 11.58
N PRO A 58 -7.37 -11.32 10.84
CA PRO A 58 -6.71 -11.21 9.56
C PRO A 58 -5.18 -11.24 9.71
N LYS A 59 -4.51 -11.75 8.69
CA LYS A 59 -3.06 -11.69 8.57
C LYS A 59 -2.59 -10.32 8.07
N MET A 60 -3.40 -9.69 7.21
CA MET A 60 -3.06 -8.41 6.58
C MET A 60 -4.30 -7.55 6.37
N ILE A 61 -4.10 -6.23 6.40
CA ILE A 61 -5.05 -5.20 5.96
C ILE A 61 -4.46 -4.54 4.72
N TYR A 62 -5.18 -4.54 3.61
CA TYR A 62 -4.80 -3.83 2.38
C TYR A 62 -5.65 -2.57 2.23
N VAL A 63 -5.00 -1.41 2.05
CA VAL A 63 -5.68 -0.12 1.97
C VAL A 63 -5.00 0.80 0.94
N ILE A 64 -5.82 1.54 0.17
CA ILE A 64 -5.38 2.58 -0.76
C ILE A 64 -5.82 3.94 -0.18
N PRO A 65 -4.96 4.63 0.60
CA PRO A 65 -5.40 5.75 1.41
C PRO A 65 -5.62 7.05 0.64
N THR A 66 -5.06 7.17 -0.58
CA THR A 66 -5.13 8.41 -1.38
C THR A 66 -5.72 8.09 -2.75
N PHE A 67 -6.82 8.78 -3.11
CA PHE A 67 -7.53 8.58 -4.39
C PHE A 67 -7.84 7.11 -4.67
N GLN A 68 -8.46 6.48 -3.69
CA GLN A 68 -8.75 5.05 -3.64
C GLN A 68 -9.35 4.52 -4.95
N ASN A 69 -8.83 3.43 -5.43
CA ASN A 69 -9.32 2.76 -6.63
C ASN A 69 -10.29 1.61 -6.25
N PRO A 70 -11.59 1.67 -6.66
CA PRO A 70 -12.15 2.53 -7.71
C PRO A 70 -12.93 3.76 -7.20
N SER A 71 -13.04 4.00 -5.91
CA SER A 71 -13.98 4.98 -5.35
C SER A 71 -13.54 6.46 -5.51
N GLY A 72 -12.26 6.71 -5.74
CA GLY A 72 -11.67 8.06 -5.77
C GLY A 72 -11.58 8.73 -4.38
N ARG A 73 -12.04 8.08 -3.31
CA ARG A 73 -12.02 8.63 -1.94
C ARG A 73 -10.61 8.74 -1.40
N THR A 74 -10.43 9.69 -0.49
CA THR A 74 -9.18 9.83 0.26
C THR A 74 -9.44 9.57 1.74
N LEU A 75 -8.71 8.66 2.32
CA LEU A 75 -8.78 8.34 3.75
C LEU A 75 -8.38 9.56 4.57
N SER A 76 -9.25 10.01 5.48
CA SER A 76 -9.01 11.19 6.30
C SER A 76 -7.82 11.01 7.25
N LEU A 77 -7.25 12.14 7.72
CA LEU A 77 -6.09 12.11 8.61
C LEU A 77 -6.34 11.31 9.89
N GLU A 78 -7.52 11.48 10.48
CA GLU A 78 -7.93 10.79 11.70
C GLU A 78 -8.02 9.28 11.48
N ARG A 79 -8.54 8.87 10.33
CA ARG A 79 -8.66 7.45 9.97
C ARG A 79 -7.32 6.81 9.64
N ARG A 80 -6.38 7.56 9.06
CA ARG A 80 -4.99 7.08 8.86
C ARG A 80 -4.33 6.75 10.19
N LYS A 81 -4.49 7.61 11.20
CA LYS A 81 -4.02 7.37 12.58
C LYS A 81 -4.70 6.13 13.18
N ALA A 82 -6.03 6.07 13.08
CA ALA A 82 -6.79 4.94 13.61
C ALA A 82 -6.39 3.60 13.00
N VAL A 83 -6.11 3.54 11.69
CA VAL A 83 -5.62 2.32 11.03
C VAL A 83 -4.27 1.89 11.60
N ALA A 84 -3.31 2.83 11.77
CA ALA A 84 -2.00 2.52 12.36
C ALA A 84 -2.13 2.04 13.82
N GLU A 85 -3.00 2.69 14.62
CA GLU A 85 -3.27 2.31 16.01
C GLU A 85 -3.91 0.92 16.11
N LEU A 86 -4.87 0.60 15.23
CA LEU A 86 -5.50 -0.72 15.18
C LEU A 86 -4.52 -1.81 14.75
N ALA A 87 -3.64 -1.51 13.78
CA ALA A 87 -2.57 -2.41 13.37
C ALA A 87 -1.67 -2.80 14.55
N ALA A 88 -1.17 -1.80 15.29
CA ALA A 88 -0.35 -2.00 16.48
C ALA A 88 -1.10 -2.74 17.60
N LYS A 89 -2.36 -2.37 17.86
CA LYS A 89 -3.20 -2.96 18.92
C LYS A 89 -3.47 -4.44 18.73
N TYR A 90 -3.63 -4.86 17.48
CA TYR A 90 -4.04 -6.22 17.14
C TYR A 90 -2.94 -7.06 16.49
N ASP A 91 -1.72 -6.51 16.40
CA ASP A 91 -0.56 -7.18 15.77
C ASP A 91 -0.87 -7.64 14.34
N VAL A 92 -1.41 -6.74 13.51
CA VAL A 92 -1.82 -7.03 12.13
C VAL A 92 -1.03 -6.16 11.16
N LEU A 93 -0.47 -6.77 10.11
CA LEU A 93 0.25 -6.05 9.07
C LEU A 93 -0.69 -5.20 8.23
N VAL A 94 -0.33 -3.95 7.95
CA VAL A 94 -1.00 -3.08 6.98
C VAL A 94 -0.13 -2.96 5.74
N LEU A 95 -0.68 -3.33 4.60
CA LEU A 95 -0.13 -3.00 3.29
C LEU A 95 -0.82 -1.73 2.78
N GLU A 96 -0.12 -0.60 2.91
CA GLU A 96 -0.54 0.70 2.40
C GLU A 96 -0.09 0.83 0.94
N ASP A 97 -1.03 0.84 0.00
CA ASP A 97 -0.77 1.01 -1.44
C ASP A 97 -1.08 2.44 -1.86
N ASP A 98 -0.04 3.25 -2.09
CA ASP A 98 -0.16 4.70 -2.34
C ASP A 98 0.46 5.14 -3.68
N PRO A 99 -0.08 4.67 -4.83
CA PRO A 99 0.46 5.01 -6.14
C PRO A 99 -0.01 6.37 -6.69
N TYR A 100 -0.97 7.03 -6.04
CA TYR A 100 -1.66 8.20 -6.61
C TYR A 100 -1.39 9.50 -5.86
N ARG A 101 -0.72 9.50 -4.71
CA ARG A 101 -0.55 10.69 -3.87
C ARG A 101 0.07 11.89 -4.60
N ASP A 102 1.02 11.62 -5.48
CA ASP A 102 1.78 12.65 -6.19
C ASP A 102 1.06 13.24 -7.42
N ILE A 103 -0.15 12.74 -7.76
CA ILE A 103 -0.97 13.24 -8.87
C ILE A 103 -2.20 14.02 -8.40
N ARG A 104 -2.08 14.73 -7.30
CA ARG A 104 -3.15 15.54 -6.72
C ARG A 104 -3.43 16.78 -7.58
N TYR A 105 -4.71 17.00 -7.92
CA TYR A 105 -5.17 18.19 -8.66
C TYR A 105 -5.68 19.31 -7.72
N SER A 106 -6.13 18.96 -6.51
CA SER A 106 -6.68 19.90 -5.55
C SER A 106 -6.62 19.36 -4.12
N GLY A 107 -6.78 20.24 -3.12
CA GLY A 107 -6.70 19.91 -1.71
C GLY A 107 -5.25 19.84 -1.20
N GLU A 108 -5.11 19.39 0.06
CA GLU A 108 -3.81 19.32 0.75
C GLU A 108 -3.29 17.89 0.80
N ASP A 109 -1.97 17.75 0.81
CA ASP A 109 -1.33 16.46 1.00
C ASP A 109 -1.50 15.98 2.43
N LEU A 110 -1.92 14.72 2.58
CA LEU A 110 -2.01 14.06 3.86
C LEU A 110 -0.80 13.13 4.05
N PRO A 111 -0.22 13.05 5.25
CA PRO A 111 0.83 12.07 5.53
C PRO A 111 0.31 10.65 5.34
N PRO A 112 1.16 9.70 4.88
CA PRO A 112 0.76 8.30 4.74
C PRO A 112 0.42 7.68 6.10
N ILE A 113 -0.24 6.52 6.10
CA ILE A 113 -0.48 5.73 7.31
C ILE A 113 0.85 5.36 7.98
N LYS A 114 1.86 5.03 7.18
CA LYS A 114 3.23 4.74 7.64
C LYS A 114 3.83 5.84 8.51
N HIS A 115 3.46 7.10 8.31
CA HIS A 115 3.91 8.23 9.14
C HIS A 115 3.50 8.08 10.61
N PHE A 116 2.38 7.42 10.90
CA PHE A 116 1.85 7.22 12.25
C PHE A 116 2.26 5.87 12.86
N ASP A 117 2.92 5.02 12.08
CA ASP A 117 3.40 3.72 12.52
C ASP A 117 4.68 3.87 13.35
N THR A 118 4.58 3.57 14.63
CA THR A 118 5.71 3.55 15.57
C THR A 118 6.14 2.14 15.99
N THR A 119 5.47 1.12 15.44
CA THR A 119 5.59 -0.27 15.88
C THR A 119 6.03 -1.24 14.78
N GLY A 120 6.20 -0.75 13.54
CA GLY A 120 6.66 -1.56 12.42
C GLY A 120 5.55 -2.36 11.70
N HIS A 121 4.27 -2.08 11.98
CA HIS A 121 3.14 -2.83 11.38
C HIS A 121 2.71 -2.32 10.01
N VAL A 122 3.21 -1.18 9.53
CA VAL A 122 2.80 -0.64 8.24
C VAL A 122 3.92 -0.78 7.20
N VAL A 123 3.58 -1.40 6.09
CA VAL A 123 4.39 -1.50 4.88
C VAL A 123 3.77 -0.61 3.82
N MET A 124 4.40 0.53 3.52
CA MET A 124 3.96 1.44 2.48
C MET A 124 4.60 1.05 1.14
N ALA A 125 3.79 0.83 0.14
CA ALA A 125 4.20 0.57 -1.24
C ALA A 125 3.87 1.78 -2.12
N GLY A 126 4.85 2.28 -2.85
CA GLY A 126 4.69 3.36 -3.82
C GLY A 126 5.09 2.93 -5.22
N SER A 127 4.61 3.67 -6.22
CA SER A 127 4.83 3.35 -7.63
C SER A 127 5.29 4.55 -8.43
N PHE A 128 6.29 4.36 -9.29
CA PHE A 128 6.71 5.35 -10.29
C PHE A 128 5.87 5.31 -11.57
N SER A 129 4.92 4.38 -11.67
CA SER A 129 4.09 4.21 -12.88
C SER A 129 3.24 5.42 -13.23
N LYS A 130 2.85 6.24 -12.24
CA LYS A 130 1.97 7.39 -12.42
C LYS A 130 2.72 8.72 -12.55
N ILE A 131 3.96 8.78 -12.04
CA ILE A 131 4.76 10.02 -11.99
C ILE A 131 6.00 10.00 -12.90
N PHE A 132 6.36 8.82 -13.43
CA PHE A 132 7.47 8.67 -14.36
C PHE A 132 7.04 7.88 -15.60
N SER A 133 6.87 6.56 -15.52
CA SER A 133 6.44 5.74 -16.65
C SER A 133 5.89 4.39 -16.20
N PRO A 134 4.69 3.99 -16.63
CA PRO A 134 4.13 2.68 -16.31
C PRO A 134 4.96 1.53 -16.91
N GLY A 135 5.60 1.74 -18.05
CA GLY A 135 6.45 0.74 -18.71
C GLY A 135 7.78 0.48 -18.00
N SER A 136 8.20 1.36 -17.09
CA SER A 136 9.44 1.18 -16.32
C SER A 136 9.36 0.06 -15.29
N ARG A 137 8.15 -0.31 -14.84
CA ARG A 137 7.87 -1.33 -13.82
C ARG A 137 8.65 -1.13 -12.52
N LEU A 138 8.74 0.13 -12.09
CA LEU A 138 9.42 0.54 -10.86
C LEU A 138 8.43 0.88 -9.76
N GLY A 139 8.79 0.51 -8.54
CA GLY A 139 8.12 0.88 -7.31
C GLY A 139 9.12 0.87 -6.16
N TYR A 140 8.66 1.28 -4.99
CA TYR A 140 9.46 1.28 -3.77
C TYR A 140 8.60 0.84 -2.58
N VAL A 141 9.27 0.41 -1.53
CA VAL A 141 8.64 0.04 -0.26
C VAL A 141 9.33 0.79 0.86
N VAL A 142 8.54 1.27 1.80
CA VAL A 142 8.99 1.89 3.06
C VAL A 142 8.41 1.07 4.21
N ALA A 143 9.28 0.45 4.99
CA ALA A 143 8.92 -0.36 6.15
C ALA A 143 10.03 -0.27 7.21
N ASP A 144 9.88 -0.96 8.34
CA ASP A 144 10.96 -1.16 9.29
C ASP A 144 12.06 -2.07 8.71
N THR A 145 13.23 -2.07 9.38
CA THR A 145 14.42 -2.77 8.86
C THR A 145 14.21 -4.29 8.74
N GLU A 146 13.53 -4.91 9.69
CA GLU A 146 13.30 -6.35 9.70
C GLU A 146 12.37 -6.76 8.54
N THR A 147 11.27 -6.04 8.35
CA THR A 147 10.35 -6.22 7.22
C THR A 147 11.06 -6.02 5.88
N ILE A 148 11.89 -4.97 5.74
CA ILE A 148 12.66 -4.73 4.50
C ILE A 148 13.60 -5.89 4.25
N GLN A 149 14.33 -6.39 5.25
CA GLN A 149 15.23 -7.52 5.07
C GLN A 149 14.48 -8.77 4.59
N HIS A 150 13.34 -9.08 5.21
CA HIS A 150 12.50 -10.20 4.80
C HIS A 150 12.02 -10.06 3.34
N LEU A 151 11.56 -8.87 2.94
CA LEU A 151 11.15 -8.61 1.56
C LEU A 151 12.32 -8.71 0.56
N VAL A 152 13.53 -8.31 0.96
CA VAL A 152 14.75 -8.46 0.15
C VAL A 152 15.10 -9.93 -0.05
N ASP A 153 15.00 -10.74 0.99
CA ASP A 153 15.27 -12.19 0.90
C ASP A 153 14.27 -12.87 -0.05
N VAL A 154 12.98 -12.59 0.11
CA VAL A 154 11.93 -13.08 -0.80
C VAL A 154 12.17 -12.59 -2.23
N LYS A 155 12.52 -11.32 -2.42
CA LYS A 155 12.81 -10.76 -3.74
C LYS A 155 14.01 -11.44 -4.39
N SER A 156 15.07 -11.66 -3.64
CA SER A 156 16.29 -12.34 -4.12
C SER A 156 15.99 -13.76 -4.60
N ALA A 157 15.13 -14.49 -3.90
CA ALA A 157 14.70 -15.83 -4.30
C ALA A 157 13.74 -15.83 -5.50
N THR A 158 12.96 -14.74 -5.71
CA THR A 158 11.92 -14.69 -6.76
C THR A 158 12.46 -14.19 -8.10
N ASN A 159 13.13 -13.02 -8.12
CA ASN A 159 13.55 -12.36 -9.36
C ASN A 159 14.92 -11.65 -9.25
N SER A 160 15.68 -11.94 -8.21
CA SER A 160 17.01 -11.39 -7.90
C SER A 160 16.98 -9.86 -7.69
N HIS A 161 16.65 -9.07 -8.71
CA HIS A 161 16.60 -7.62 -8.65
C HIS A 161 15.69 -7.03 -9.73
N THR A 162 15.25 -5.79 -9.50
CA THR A 162 14.57 -4.98 -10.53
C THR A 162 15.58 -4.55 -11.60
N SER A 163 15.15 -4.47 -12.86
CA SER A 163 16.01 -4.05 -13.99
C SER A 163 16.72 -2.72 -13.69
N MET A 164 18.04 -2.68 -13.91
CA MET A 164 18.86 -1.51 -13.57
C MET A 164 18.64 -0.32 -14.53
N LEU A 165 18.40 -0.58 -15.81
CA LEU A 165 18.23 0.48 -16.80
C LEU A 165 17.07 1.42 -16.45
N PRO A 166 15.84 0.94 -16.18
CA PRO A 166 14.77 1.82 -15.72
C PRO A 166 15.08 2.54 -14.40
N GLN A 167 15.81 1.91 -13.47
CA GLN A 167 16.21 2.55 -12.22
C GLN A 167 17.12 3.76 -12.47
N ILE A 168 18.14 3.60 -13.33
CA ILE A 168 19.07 4.67 -13.70
C ILE A 168 18.31 5.81 -14.39
N LEU A 169 17.44 5.49 -15.35
CA LEU A 169 16.63 6.51 -16.07
C LEU A 169 15.70 7.26 -15.11
N CYS A 170 15.06 6.58 -14.19
CA CYS A 170 14.21 7.20 -13.17
C CYS A 170 15.03 8.11 -12.24
N ALA A 171 16.17 7.65 -11.76
CA ALA A 171 17.06 8.44 -10.92
C ALA A 171 17.56 9.72 -11.63
N GLU A 172 17.98 9.61 -12.90
CA GLU A 172 18.40 10.78 -13.71
C GLU A 172 17.24 11.74 -13.99
N PHE A 173 16.03 11.24 -14.20
CA PHE A 173 14.83 12.07 -14.38
C PHE A 173 14.58 12.97 -13.17
N PHE A 174 14.60 12.42 -11.96
CA PHE A 174 14.44 13.21 -10.73
C PHE A 174 15.65 14.12 -10.45
N LYS A 175 16.87 13.60 -10.61
CA LYS A 175 18.11 14.38 -10.39
C LYS A 175 18.22 15.61 -11.28
N ARG A 176 17.75 15.53 -12.51
CA ARG A 176 17.73 16.65 -13.47
C ARG A 176 16.57 17.63 -13.24
N GLY A 177 15.72 17.39 -12.25
CA GLY A 177 14.57 18.24 -11.97
C GLY A 177 13.48 18.18 -13.05
N CYS A 178 13.37 17.10 -13.81
CA CYS A 178 12.36 16.96 -14.86
C CYS A 178 10.94 16.75 -14.31
N TYR A 179 10.81 16.27 -13.08
CA TYR A 179 9.53 15.93 -12.49
C TYR A 179 8.54 17.11 -12.40
N PRO A 180 8.90 18.33 -11.92
CA PRO A 180 7.94 19.44 -11.84
C PRO A 180 7.32 19.83 -13.18
N ALA A 181 8.13 19.86 -14.25
CA ALA A 181 7.64 20.17 -15.60
C ALA A 181 6.75 19.05 -16.15
N HIS A 182 7.10 17.79 -15.91
CA HIS A 182 6.32 16.63 -16.31
C HIS A 182 4.98 16.54 -15.57
N HIS A 183 4.96 16.88 -14.30
CA HIS A 183 3.75 16.85 -13.46
C HIS A 183 2.73 17.94 -13.85
N GLN A 184 3.17 19.03 -14.49
CA GLN A 184 2.31 20.13 -14.94
C GLN A 184 1.69 19.92 -16.33
N MET A 185 2.11 18.90 -17.08
CA MET A 185 1.56 18.54 -18.39
C MET A 185 0.28 17.70 -18.26
#